data_32b4115cec90566982d1d039bb28aa3f
#
_entry.id   32b4115cec90566982d1d039bb28aa3f
#
_cell.length_a   1.000
_cell.length_b   1.000
_cell.length_c   1.000
_cell.angle_alpha   90.00
_cell.angle_beta   90.00
_cell.angle_gamma   90.00
#
_symmetry.space_group_name_H-M   'P 1'
#
loop_
_entity.id
_entity.type
_entity.pdbx_description
1 polymer ?
#
loop_
_entity_poly.entity_id
_entity_poly.type
_entity_poly.pdbx_seq_one_letter_code
_entity_poly.pdbx_strand_id
1 'polypeptide(L)'
;MRVEIDYKPAVPAGPLQAAEIQRAIDIVHQSGGGVVSIGPGRYIVTTIFLRSEVELHLQRGARIQAHHDLTSYPVLAATASNKDQSPYHLLVGQDCKNISLTGDGIIDGQDEAFWEPCGRVEDRPYGIFRFTVRGGSCGRPSPLVQFVRCKNLKLAGFTLVASPGWGLHIFDCDKVSVIGLTVRGHRYGPNTDGIGINGSRDVRISHCDVDTGDDAIILKATNPDSRCERVTVTNCVLASNCAALGLGADVCGLIRDVVFANCVVRRSLRMIQVEMWFSGRVERAIFTGITGRTLPDEGVENERPIYVDIQQFGRPDPELGQITDLVFRDILCESRGRIVLTAQDGSRIDGITLDTVVITVPEIEDPTVTVPRSPSLQLSNFNPETRSVRAAVVADNVHRLTLRNVEYRWPLGGSPTMHAFCCRNVTEFIDESPRLRSNPDQLNRIQFIGEQNANLYLPVQHQ
;
A
#
# COMPACT_ATOMS: atom_id res chain seq x y z
N MET A 1 -10.26 -4.51 -35.23
CA MET A 1 -10.24 -3.16 -35.84
C MET A 1 -9.18 -2.28 -35.17
N ARG A 2 -8.58 -1.34 -35.90
CA ARG A 2 -7.68 -0.33 -35.31
C ARG A 2 -8.17 1.06 -35.70
N VAL A 3 -8.31 1.95 -34.72
CA VAL A 3 -8.65 3.37 -34.90
C VAL A 3 -7.56 4.21 -34.26
N GLU A 4 -7.05 5.20 -35.00
CA GLU A 4 -6.05 6.15 -34.50
C GLU A 4 -6.72 7.51 -34.24
N ILE A 5 -6.36 8.12 -33.13
CA ILE A 5 -6.80 9.44 -32.71
C ILE A 5 -5.60 10.37 -32.70
N ASP A 6 -5.60 11.33 -33.59
CA ASP A 6 -4.61 12.40 -33.64
C ASP A 6 -5.07 13.59 -32.82
N TYR A 7 -4.11 14.24 -32.17
CA TYR A 7 -4.38 15.43 -31.39
C TYR A 7 -4.79 16.60 -32.28
N LYS A 8 -5.96 17.20 -31.96
CA LYS A 8 -6.51 18.35 -32.66
C LYS A 8 -6.60 19.53 -31.67
N PRO A 9 -5.65 20.48 -31.71
CA PRO A 9 -5.63 21.62 -30.78
C PRO A 9 -6.89 22.48 -30.84
N ALA A 10 -7.62 22.48 -31.96
CA ALA A 10 -8.85 23.24 -32.14
C ALA A 10 -10.08 22.64 -31.40
N VAL A 11 -10.01 21.37 -30.94
CA VAL A 11 -11.12 20.79 -30.16
C VAL A 11 -11.03 21.31 -28.74
N PRO A 12 -12.11 21.95 -28.23
CA PRO A 12 -12.12 22.45 -26.85
C PRO A 12 -11.83 21.34 -25.85
N ALA A 13 -11.08 21.67 -24.80
CA ALA A 13 -10.73 20.77 -23.70
C ALA A 13 -12.01 20.29 -22.95
N GLY A 14 -11.87 19.17 -22.23
CA GLY A 14 -12.90 18.60 -21.36
C GLY A 14 -13.86 17.65 -22.07
N PRO A 15 -15.20 17.81 -21.96
CA PRO A 15 -16.17 16.83 -22.44
C PRO A 15 -16.07 16.52 -23.94
N LEU A 16 -15.72 17.48 -24.77
CA LEU A 16 -15.66 17.28 -26.23
C LEU A 16 -14.47 16.40 -26.64
N GLN A 17 -13.31 16.56 -26.04
CA GLN A 17 -12.16 15.67 -26.29
C GLN A 17 -12.44 14.27 -25.74
N ALA A 18 -13.06 14.17 -24.58
CA ALA A 18 -13.51 12.87 -24.03
C ALA A 18 -14.50 12.18 -24.97
N ALA A 19 -15.46 12.90 -25.53
CA ALA A 19 -16.46 12.35 -26.45
C ALA A 19 -15.85 11.84 -27.77
N GLU A 20 -14.78 12.44 -28.26
CA GLU A 20 -14.08 11.95 -29.46
C GLU A 20 -13.40 10.60 -29.20
N ILE A 21 -12.68 10.48 -28.09
CA ILE A 21 -12.06 9.21 -27.66
C ILE A 21 -13.11 8.16 -27.35
N GLN A 22 -14.17 8.53 -26.64
CA GLN A 22 -15.25 7.61 -26.29
C GLN A 22 -15.92 7.03 -27.54
N ARG A 23 -16.19 7.87 -28.54
CA ARG A 23 -16.79 7.43 -29.80
C ARG A 23 -15.92 6.41 -30.54
N ALA A 24 -14.61 6.61 -30.55
CA ALA A 24 -13.69 5.63 -31.14
C ALA A 24 -13.70 4.30 -30.40
N ILE A 25 -13.72 4.32 -29.07
CA ILE A 25 -13.83 3.12 -28.22
C ILE A 25 -15.13 2.39 -28.51
N ASP A 26 -16.26 3.09 -28.59
CA ASP A 26 -17.56 2.50 -28.84
C ASP A 26 -17.65 1.89 -30.27
N ILE A 27 -17.08 2.53 -31.29
CA ILE A 27 -17.02 2.00 -32.66
C ILE A 27 -16.18 0.71 -32.70
N VAL A 28 -15.01 0.70 -32.07
CA VAL A 28 -14.13 -0.49 -32.05
C VAL A 28 -14.82 -1.64 -31.31
N HIS A 29 -15.47 -1.35 -30.19
CA HIS A 29 -16.24 -2.33 -29.43
C HIS A 29 -17.38 -2.94 -30.27
N GLN A 30 -18.20 -2.11 -30.91
CA GLN A 30 -19.32 -2.54 -31.79
C GLN A 30 -18.85 -3.36 -32.99
N SER A 31 -17.61 -3.15 -33.45
CA SER A 31 -16.99 -3.92 -34.54
C SER A 31 -16.39 -5.27 -34.07
N GLY A 32 -16.67 -5.68 -32.83
CA GLY A 32 -16.14 -6.94 -32.27
C GLY A 32 -14.79 -6.81 -31.58
N GLY A 33 -14.28 -5.60 -31.37
CA GLY A 33 -13.05 -5.35 -30.66
C GLY A 33 -11.87 -4.87 -31.52
N GLY A 34 -10.78 -4.53 -30.83
CA GLY A 34 -9.55 -4.05 -31.49
C GLY A 34 -8.81 -3.00 -30.66
N VAL A 35 -8.14 -2.07 -31.33
CA VAL A 35 -7.25 -1.10 -30.75
C VAL A 35 -7.72 0.33 -31.05
N VAL A 36 -7.84 1.16 -30.00
CA VAL A 36 -7.90 2.62 -30.12
C VAL A 36 -6.55 3.17 -29.73
N SER A 37 -5.85 3.78 -30.66
CA SER A 37 -4.48 4.28 -30.49
C SER A 37 -4.51 5.80 -30.38
N ILE A 38 -4.06 6.32 -29.23
CA ILE A 38 -4.00 7.76 -28.96
C ILE A 38 -2.61 8.28 -29.37
N GLY A 39 -2.58 9.15 -30.37
CA GLY A 39 -1.34 9.76 -30.89
C GLY A 39 -0.73 10.79 -29.94
N PRO A 40 0.50 11.27 -30.26
CA PRO A 40 1.15 12.29 -29.46
C PRO A 40 0.31 13.58 -29.34
N GLY A 41 0.23 14.15 -28.14
CA GLY A 41 -0.56 15.37 -27.89
C GLY A 41 -1.10 15.41 -26.46
N ARG A 42 -1.70 16.54 -26.09
CA ARG A 42 -2.28 16.78 -24.77
C ARG A 42 -3.81 16.80 -24.86
N TYR A 43 -4.43 15.74 -24.38
CA TYR A 43 -5.87 15.55 -24.37
C TYR A 43 -6.41 15.83 -22.97
N ILE A 44 -7.08 16.97 -22.80
CA ILE A 44 -7.73 17.31 -21.53
C ILE A 44 -9.15 16.79 -21.59
N VAL A 45 -9.45 15.81 -20.74
CA VAL A 45 -10.69 15.03 -20.81
C VAL A 45 -11.39 14.92 -19.47
N THR A 46 -12.66 14.58 -19.51
CA THR A 46 -13.44 14.08 -18.38
C THR A 46 -13.42 12.54 -18.41
N THR A 47 -14.39 11.86 -17.82
CA THR A 47 -14.40 10.40 -17.77
C THR A 47 -14.45 9.76 -19.15
N ILE A 48 -13.57 8.79 -19.37
CA ILE A 48 -13.58 7.87 -20.52
C ILE A 48 -13.90 6.48 -20.03
N PHE A 49 -14.92 5.83 -20.64
CA PHE A 49 -15.32 4.46 -20.34
C PHE A 49 -14.70 3.47 -21.32
N LEU A 50 -13.92 2.54 -20.79
CA LEU A 50 -13.39 1.41 -21.55
C LEU A 50 -14.50 0.37 -21.81
N ARG A 51 -14.37 -0.39 -22.90
CA ARG A 51 -15.32 -1.42 -23.32
C ARG A 51 -14.64 -2.77 -23.47
N SER A 52 -15.45 -3.83 -23.36
CA SER A 52 -14.96 -5.19 -23.60
C SER A 52 -14.33 -5.34 -24.99
N GLU A 53 -13.32 -6.19 -25.11
CA GLU A 53 -12.60 -6.49 -26.34
C GLU A 53 -11.82 -5.30 -26.93
N VAL A 54 -11.60 -4.21 -26.15
CA VAL A 54 -10.90 -3.01 -26.61
C VAL A 54 -9.59 -2.82 -25.88
N GLU A 55 -8.53 -2.57 -26.63
CA GLU A 55 -7.28 -2.00 -26.14
C GLU A 55 -7.28 -0.49 -26.36
N LEU A 56 -7.11 0.28 -25.28
CA LEU A 56 -6.74 1.70 -25.35
C LEU A 56 -5.22 1.79 -25.27
N HIS A 57 -4.59 2.18 -26.39
CA HIS A 57 -3.14 2.26 -26.51
C HIS A 57 -2.67 3.71 -26.55
N LEU A 58 -1.83 4.10 -25.59
CA LEU A 58 -1.27 5.45 -25.49
C LEU A 58 0.12 5.46 -26.15
N GLN A 59 0.25 6.06 -27.33
CA GLN A 59 1.55 6.20 -27.97
C GLN A 59 2.50 7.09 -27.16
N ARG A 60 3.79 6.94 -27.37
CA ARG A 60 4.79 7.85 -26.77
C ARG A 60 4.48 9.29 -27.15
N GLY A 61 4.44 10.17 -26.15
CA GLY A 61 4.05 11.58 -26.31
C GLY A 61 2.54 11.85 -26.21
N ALA A 62 1.68 10.82 -26.12
CA ALA A 62 0.29 10.99 -25.75
C ALA A 62 0.16 11.32 -24.25
N ARG A 63 -0.62 12.34 -23.90
CA ARG A 63 -0.92 12.70 -22.51
C ARG A 63 -2.42 12.91 -22.35
N ILE A 64 -3.08 11.98 -21.66
CA ILE A 64 -4.47 12.11 -21.22
C ILE A 64 -4.45 12.82 -19.87
N GLN A 65 -5.08 13.98 -19.79
CA GLN A 65 -5.05 14.86 -18.64
C GLN A 65 -6.46 15.12 -18.09
N ALA A 66 -6.62 15.05 -16.77
CA ALA A 66 -7.89 15.30 -16.11
C ALA A 66 -8.34 16.76 -16.30
N HIS A 67 -9.60 16.97 -16.62
CA HIS A 67 -10.22 18.30 -16.58
C HIS A 67 -10.44 18.72 -15.12
N HIS A 68 -10.18 19.97 -14.79
CA HIS A 68 -10.25 20.44 -13.39
C HIS A 68 -11.67 20.72 -12.88
N ASP A 69 -12.64 20.90 -13.79
CA ASP A 69 -14.04 21.16 -13.42
C ASP A 69 -14.80 19.86 -13.24
N LEU A 70 -15.07 19.50 -11.98
CA LEU A 70 -15.78 18.27 -11.61
C LEU A 70 -17.24 18.26 -12.04
N THR A 71 -17.88 19.41 -12.30
CA THR A 71 -19.27 19.47 -12.77
C THR A 71 -19.42 18.86 -14.15
N SER A 72 -18.34 18.73 -14.90
CA SER A 72 -18.27 18.11 -16.22
C SER A 72 -18.13 16.57 -16.18
N TYR A 73 -17.88 15.98 -15.00
CA TYR A 73 -17.74 14.54 -14.83
C TYR A 73 -19.09 13.87 -14.52
N PRO A 74 -19.33 12.66 -15.00
CA PRO A 74 -20.46 11.89 -14.53
C PRO A 74 -20.25 11.46 -13.08
N VAL A 75 -21.31 11.46 -12.30
CA VAL A 75 -21.33 10.95 -10.93
C VAL A 75 -21.52 9.43 -10.98
N LEU A 76 -20.53 8.67 -10.54
CA LEU A 76 -20.57 7.22 -10.53
C LEU A 76 -20.87 6.69 -9.12
N ALA A 77 -21.49 5.51 -9.04
CA ALA A 77 -21.74 4.87 -7.77
C ALA A 77 -20.43 4.42 -7.11
N ALA A 78 -20.32 4.58 -5.80
CA ALA A 78 -19.20 4.07 -5.02
C ALA A 78 -19.12 2.54 -5.12
N THR A 79 -17.91 2.03 -5.29
CA THR A 79 -17.63 0.59 -5.44
C THR A 79 -17.07 -0.05 -4.18
N ALA A 80 -16.45 0.75 -3.31
CA ALA A 80 -15.93 0.31 -2.02
C ALA A 80 -16.47 1.21 -0.92
N SER A 81 -16.65 0.68 0.29
CA SER A 81 -17.12 1.47 1.44
C SER A 81 -15.97 2.24 2.09
N ASN A 82 -15.20 2.99 1.30
CA ASN A 82 -14.10 3.81 1.79
C ASN A 82 -14.39 5.29 1.53
N LYS A 83 -14.19 6.12 2.55
CA LYS A 83 -14.42 7.58 2.52
C LYS A 83 -13.49 8.34 1.57
N ASP A 84 -12.38 7.73 1.14
CA ASP A 84 -11.38 8.37 0.27
C ASP A 84 -11.71 8.18 -1.21
N GLN A 85 -12.73 7.37 -1.53
CA GLN A 85 -13.25 7.21 -2.88
C GLN A 85 -14.25 8.32 -3.19
N SER A 86 -14.04 9.00 -4.30
CA SER A 86 -14.99 9.98 -4.85
C SER A 86 -15.86 9.35 -5.95
N PRO A 87 -16.96 10.00 -6.37
CA PRO A 87 -17.77 9.53 -7.49
C PRO A 87 -17.19 9.89 -8.87
N TYR A 88 -16.01 10.49 -8.93
CA TYR A 88 -15.39 10.99 -10.16
C TYR A 88 -14.13 10.21 -10.48
N HIS A 89 -13.96 9.81 -11.73
CA HIS A 89 -12.80 9.06 -12.22
C HIS A 89 -12.46 9.51 -13.65
N LEU A 90 -11.20 9.40 -14.04
CA LEU A 90 -10.76 9.78 -15.39
C LEU A 90 -10.92 8.62 -16.40
N LEU A 91 -10.43 7.44 -16.05
CA LEU A 91 -10.60 6.24 -16.87
C LEU A 91 -11.33 5.16 -16.08
N VAL A 92 -12.36 4.57 -16.68
CA VAL A 92 -13.21 3.56 -16.03
C VAL A 92 -13.41 2.35 -16.93
N GLY A 93 -13.09 1.17 -16.42
CA GLY A 93 -13.55 -0.10 -16.96
C GLY A 93 -14.51 -0.75 -15.96
N GLN A 94 -15.75 -1.00 -16.35
CA GLN A 94 -16.74 -1.64 -15.48
C GLN A 94 -17.45 -2.76 -16.21
N ASP A 95 -17.55 -3.93 -15.54
CA ASP A 95 -18.21 -5.12 -16.07
C ASP A 95 -17.67 -5.57 -17.46
N CYS A 96 -16.39 -5.29 -17.72
CA CYS A 96 -15.75 -5.53 -19.02
C CYS A 96 -14.97 -6.85 -19.04
N LYS A 97 -14.81 -7.40 -20.25
CA LYS A 97 -13.96 -8.58 -20.49
C LYS A 97 -12.92 -8.28 -21.57
N ASN A 98 -11.74 -8.88 -21.44
CA ASN A 98 -10.65 -8.79 -22.42
C ASN A 98 -10.31 -7.33 -22.77
N ILE A 99 -10.02 -6.51 -21.75
CA ILE A 99 -9.69 -5.09 -21.94
C ILE A 99 -8.21 -4.85 -21.63
N SER A 100 -7.64 -3.89 -22.34
CA SER A 100 -6.26 -3.49 -22.11
C SER A 100 -6.10 -1.97 -22.10
N LEU A 101 -5.19 -1.50 -21.26
CA LEU A 101 -4.68 -0.14 -21.26
C LEU A 101 -3.16 -0.24 -21.35
N THR A 102 -2.57 0.22 -22.47
CA THR A 102 -1.17 -0.03 -22.78
C THR A 102 -0.45 1.18 -23.37
N GLY A 103 0.85 1.06 -23.57
CA GLY A 103 1.68 2.02 -24.31
C GLY A 103 2.61 2.82 -23.42
N ASP A 104 3.33 3.77 -24.04
CA ASP A 104 4.35 4.61 -23.38
C ASP A 104 3.85 6.03 -23.06
N GLY A 105 2.54 6.27 -23.14
CA GLY A 105 1.94 7.58 -22.88
C GLY A 105 1.74 7.86 -21.40
N ILE A 106 1.17 9.03 -21.10
CA ILE A 106 0.99 9.54 -19.73
C ILE A 106 -0.49 9.75 -19.44
N ILE A 107 -0.91 9.33 -18.26
CA ILE A 107 -2.18 9.68 -17.63
C ILE A 107 -1.88 10.64 -16.48
N ASP A 108 -2.44 11.83 -16.52
CA ASP A 108 -2.14 12.93 -15.63
C ASP A 108 -3.40 13.41 -14.90
N GLY A 109 -3.40 13.24 -13.59
CA GLY A 109 -4.54 13.59 -12.75
C GLY A 109 -4.64 15.05 -12.37
N GLN A 110 -3.62 15.87 -12.61
CA GLN A 110 -3.57 17.31 -12.24
C GLN A 110 -3.90 17.56 -10.75
N ASP A 111 -3.30 16.83 -9.86
CA ASP A 111 -3.56 16.78 -8.43
C ASP A 111 -3.69 18.16 -7.75
N GLU A 112 -2.77 19.08 -8.00
CA GLU A 112 -2.76 20.43 -7.40
C GLU A 112 -4.01 21.26 -7.75
N ALA A 113 -4.70 20.95 -8.86
CA ALA A 113 -5.94 21.63 -9.22
C ALA A 113 -7.08 21.34 -8.24
N PHE A 114 -7.00 20.22 -7.52
CA PHE A 114 -8.03 19.72 -6.60
C PHE A 114 -7.68 19.94 -5.12
N TRP A 115 -6.50 20.46 -4.83
CA TRP A 115 -6.02 20.59 -3.46
C TRP A 115 -5.83 22.03 -3.03
N GLU A 116 -5.75 22.22 -1.74
CA GLU A 116 -5.30 23.44 -1.09
C GLU A 116 -4.29 23.10 -0.01
N PRO A 117 -3.31 23.96 0.30
CA PRO A 117 -2.36 23.72 1.37
C PRO A 117 -3.07 23.53 2.70
N CYS A 118 -2.66 22.53 3.48
CA CYS A 118 -3.04 22.45 4.89
C CYS A 118 -2.52 23.69 5.62
N GLY A 119 -3.33 24.26 6.51
CA GLY A 119 -2.96 25.40 7.33
C GLY A 119 -1.82 25.07 8.30
N ARG A 120 -2.10 24.92 9.57
CA ARG A 120 -1.11 24.56 10.60
C ARG A 120 -0.81 23.05 10.59
N VAL A 121 0.33 22.68 11.18
CA VAL A 121 0.71 21.26 11.32
C VAL A 121 -0.36 20.46 12.09
N GLU A 122 -1.02 21.12 13.07
CA GLU A 122 -2.08 20.55 13.87
C GLU A 122 -3.34 20.23 13.05
N ASP A 123 -3.56 20.92 11.95
CA ASP A 123 -4.71 20.73 11.05
C ASP A 123 -4.49 19.60 10.02
N ARG A 124 -3.31 18.98 10.00
CA ARG A 124 -2.98 17.92 9.05
C ARG A 124 -3.66 16.60 9.46
N PRO A 125 -4.47 15.99 8.59
CA PRO A 125 -5.27 14.81 8.95
C PRO A 125 -4.45 13.64 9.49
N TYR A 126 -3.21 13.45 9.00
CA TYR A 126 -2.33 12.34 9.40
C TYR A 126 -0.87 12.75 9.65
N GLY A 127 -0.60 14.05 9.79
CA GLY A 127 0.75 14.55 10.07
C GLY A 127 1.75 14.50 8.91
N ILE A 128 1.50 13.66 7.90
CA ILE A 128 2.37 13.49 6.72
C ILE A 128 1.88 14.32 5.51
N PHE A 129 0.58 14.64 5.41
CA PHE A 129 0.02 15.41 4.31
C PHE A 129 0.25 16.92 4.49
N ARG A 130 0.57 17.60 3.40
CA ARG A 130 0.70 19.08 3.34
C ARG A 130 -0.46 19.73 2.60
N PHE A 131 -1.35 18.93 2.05
CA PHE A 131 -2.51 19.38 1.30
C PHE A 131 -3.77 18.70 1.81
N THR A 132 -4.89 19.39 1.64
CA THR A 132 -6.23 18.85 1.83
C THR A 132 -7.04 18.99 0.54
N VAL A 133 -8.09 18.20 0.41
CA VAL A 133 -8.95 18.22 -0.79
C VAL A 133 -9.95 19.36 -0.70
N ARG A 134 -10.02 20.21 -1.71
CA ARG A 134 -11.02 21.28 -1.80
C ARG A 134 -12.42 20.68 -1.82
N GLY A 135 -13.29 21.16 -0.95
CA GLY A 135 -14.67 20.65 -0.89
C GLY A 135 -14.80 19.26 -0.24
N GLY A 136 -13.78 18.78 0.46
CA GLY A 136 -13.78 17.49 1.15
C GLY A 136 -13.36 16.33 0.25
N SER A 137 -13.35 15.10 0.78
CA SER A 137 -12.79 13.91 0.14
C SER A 137 -13.34 13.61 -1.26
N CYS A 138 -14.58 14.00 -1.55
CA CYS A 138 -15.21 13.83 -2.85
C CYS A 138 -14.86 14.93 -3.87
N GLY A 139 -14.10 15.95 -3.49
CA GLY A 139 -13.76 17.10 -4.35
C GLY A 139 -12.65 16.84 -5.37
N ARG A 140 -12.46 15.59 -5.83
CA ARG A 140 -11.38 15.18 -6.73
C ARG A 140 -11.72 13.89 -7.48
N PRO A 141 -11.12 13.58 -8.65
CA PRO A 141 -11.14 12.24 -9.21
C PRO A 141 -10.30 11.28 -8.32
N SER A 142 -10.95 10.32 -7.66
CA SER A 142 -10.28 9.32 -6.82
C SER A 142 -11.13 8.05 -6.67
N PRO A 143 -10.67 6.87 -7.13
CA PRO A 143 -9.45 6.63 -7.91
C PRO A 143 -9.41 7.36 -9.26
N LEU A 144 -8.20 7.72 -9.72
CA LEU A 144 -8.06 8.35 -11.03
C LEU A 144 -8.37 7.37 -12.16
N VAL A 145 -7.84 6.14 -12.06
CA VAL A 145 -8.08 5.03 -12.99
C VAL A 145 -8.73 3.89 -12.23
N GLN A 146 -9.93 3.47 -12.64
CA GLN A 146 -10.71 2.47 -11.92
C GLN A 146 -11.16 1.33 -12.83
N PHE A 147 -10.95 0.09 -12.37
CA PHE A 147 -11.51 -1.12 -12.96
C PHE A 147 -12.38 -1.86 -11.94
N VAL A 148 -13.62 -2.17 -12.34
CA VAL A 148 -14.62 -2.78 -11.48
C VAL A 148 -15.21 -4.00 -12.15
N ARG A 149 -15.14 -5.17 -11.49
CA ARG A 149 -15.68 -6.45 -11.99
C ARG A 149 -15.27 -6.77 -13.43
N CYS A 150 -14.02 -6.44 -13.77
CA CYS A 150 -13.45 -6.78 -15.08
C CYS A 150 -12.82 -8.16 -15.06
N LYS A 151 -12.84 -8.83 -16.20
CA LYS A 151 -12.20 -10.13 -16.39
C LYS A 151 -11.20 -10.09 -17.52
N ASN A 152 -10.02 -10.67 -17.29
CA ASN A 152 -8.90 -10.65 -18.24
C ASN A 152 -8.46 -9.21 -18.59
N LEU A 153 -7.95 -8.52 -17.56
CA LEU A 153 -7.49 -7.13 -17.63
C LEU A 153 -5.96 -7.08 -17.81
N LYS A 154 -5.48 -6.33 -18.78
CA LYS A 154 -4.05 -6.08 -18.99
C LYS A 154 -3.74 -4.58 -18.91
N LEU A 155 -2.81 -4.21 -18.02
CA LEU A 155 -2.30 -2.85 -17.87
C LEU A 155 -0.79 -2.88 -18.08
N ALA A 156 -0.26 -2.12 -19.05
CA ALA A 156 1.16 -2.23 -19.36
C ALA A 156 1.80 -0.96 -19.92
N GLY A 157 2.95 -0.58 -19.38
CA GLY A 157 3.91 0.37 -19.93
C GLY A 157 3.64 1.83 -19.63
N PHE A 158 2.42 2.29 -19.50
CA PHE A 158 2.07 3.69 -19.34
C PHE A 158 2.55 4.30 -18.01
N THR A 159 2.63 5.61 -17.99
CA THR A 159 2.96 6.40 -16.80
C THR A 159 1.70 7.03 -16.22
N LEU A 160 1.47 6.88 -14.91
CA LEU A 160 0.41 7.54 -14.15
C LEU A 160 1.04 8.59 -13.25
N VAL A 161 0.65 9.85 -13.40
CA VAL A 161 1.22 10.95 -12.63
C VAL A 161 0.15 11.84 -12.00
N ALA A 162 0.52 12.53 -10.93
CA ALA A 162 -0.26 13.59 -10.32
C ALA A 162 -1.72 13.19 -10.05
N SER A 163 -1.93 11.96 -9.56
CA SER A 163 -3.27 11.55 -9.13
C SER A 163 -3.71 12.38 -7.91
N PRO A 164 -4.89 13.02 -7.95
CA PRO A 164 -5.35 13.84 -6.83
C PRO A 164 -5.82 13.02 -5.61
N GLY A 165 -5.87 11.71 -5.73
CA GLY A 165 -6.13 10.73 -4.70
C GLY A 165 -5.56 9.38 -5.11
N TRP A 166 -6.29 8.30 -4.91
CA TRP A 166 -5.88 6.97 -5.35
C TRP A 166 -5.58 6.95 -6.85
N GLY A 167 -4.44 6.41 -7.23
CA GLY A 167 -4.01 6.34 -8.63
C GLY A 167 -4.76 5.28 -9.42
N LEU A 168 -4.35 4.03 -9.29
CA LEU A 168 -4.96 2.87 -9.94
C LEU A 168 -5.68 2.01 -8.92
N HIS A 169 -6.96 1.75 -9.15
CA HIS A 169 -7.79 0.89 -8.30
C HIS A 169 -8.43 -0.23 -9.11
N ILE A 170 -8.21 -1.47 -8.68
CA ILE A 170 -8.70 -2.69 -9.33
C ILE A 170 -9.61 -3.41 -8.32
N PHE A 171 -10.94 -3.33 -8.54
CA PHE A 171 -11.94 -3.80 -7.61
C PHE A 171 -12.74 -4.99 -8.18
N ASP A 172 -12.77 -6.10 -7.43
CA ASP A 172 -13.52 -7.31 -7.76
C ASP A 172 -13.27 -7.83 -9.19
N CYS A 173 -12.02 -7.73 -9.64
CA CYS A 173 -11.59 -8.18 -10.96
C CYS A 173 -10.99 -9.59 -10.91
N ASP A 174 -10.97 -10.26 -12.06
CA ASP A 174 -10.45 -11.62 -12.21
C ASP A 174 -9.47 -11.70 -13.40
N LYS A 175 -8.32 -12.37 -13.20
CA LYS A 175 -7.23 -12.49 -14.19
C LYS A 175 -6.68 -11.13 -14.62
N VAL A 176 -5.93 -10.51 -13.71
CA VAL A 176 -5.35 -9.18 -13.90
C VAL A 176 -3.84 -9.28 -14.09
N SER A 177 -3.31 -8.53 -15.05
CA SER A 177 -1.88 -8.37 -15.27
C SER A 177 -1.51 -6.87 -15.30
N VAL A 178 -0.58 -6.47 -14.42
CA VAL A 178 -0.05 -5.10 -14.32
C VAL A 178 1.47 -5.18 -14.51
N ILE A 179 1.99 -4.63 -15.60
CA ILE A 179 3.38 -4.82 -15.99
C ILE A 179 4.03 -3.50 -16.38
N GLY A 180 5.15 -3.17 -15.75
CA GLY A 180 6.03 -2.07 -16.18
C GLY A 180 5.41 -0.69 -16.10
N LEU A 181 4.49 -0.47 -15.17
CA LEU A 181 3.93 0.86 -14.95
C LEU A 181 4.92 1.75 -14.20
N THR A 182 4.92 3.03 -14.55
CA THR A 182 5.52 4.07 -13.74
C THR A 182 4.41 4.87 -13.05
N VAL A 183 4.40 4.90 -11.72
CA VAL A 183 3.42 5.66 -10.94
C VAL A 183 4.12 6.72 -10.10
N ARG A 184 3.69 7.97 -10.23
CA ARG A 184 4.24 9.13 -9.51
C ARG A 184 3.11 9.92 -8.86
N GLY A 185 2.86 9.64 -7.59
CA GLY A 185 1.96 10.43 -6.75
C GLY A 185 2.72 11.58 -6.07
N HIS A 186 2.01 12.61 -5.67
CA HIS A 186 2.60 13.70 -4.90
C HIS A 186 2.91 13.21 -3.48
N ARG A 187 4.14 13.38 -3.06
CA ARG A 187 4.68 12.84 -1.79
C ARG A 187 3.89 13.24 -0.53
N TYR A 188 3.35 14.45 -0.53
CA TYR A 188 2.60 15.02 0.60
C TYR A 188 1.13 15.26 0.27
N GLY A 189 0.65 14.68 -0.83
CA GLY A 189 -0.74 14.75 -1.24
C GLY A 189 -1.62 13.80 -0.43
N PRO A 190 -2.90 14.14 -0.20
CA PRO A 190 -3.80 13.31 0.57
C PRO A 190 -4.17 12.03 -0.19
N ASN A 191 -3.95 10.87 0.43
CA ASN A 191 -4.32 9.54 -0.08
C ASN A 191 -3.87 9.30 -1.53
N THR A 192 -2.61 9.61 -1.85
CA THR A 192 -2.05 9.39 -3.19
C THR A 192 -1.48 7.98 -3.32
N ASP A 193 -2.33 6.97 -3.04
CA ASP A 193 -2.00 5.55 -3.19
C ASP A 193 -1.65 5.24 -4.66
N GLY A 194 -0.71 4.34 -4.87
CA GLY A 194 -0.26 3.98 -6.23
C GLY A 194 -1.14 2.95 -6.91
N ILE A 195 -1.02 1.70 -6.50
CA ILE A 195 -1.73 0.56 -7.07
C ILE A 195 -2.51 -0.15 -5.95
N GLY A 196 -3.81 0.00 -5.96
CA GLY A 196 -4.73 -0.65 -5.03
C GLY A 196 -5.45 -1.83 -5.66
N ILE A 197 -5.31 -3.00 -5.06
CA ILE A 197 -6.04 -4.22 -5.44
C ILE A 197 -7.06 -4.51 -4.36
N ASN A 198 -8.33 -4.57 -4.71
CA ASN A 198 -9.40 -4.77 -3.76
C ASN A 198 -10.32 -5.90 -4.20
N GLY A 199 -10.42 -6.97 -3.42
CA GLY A 199 -11.31 -8.10 -3.69
C GLY A 199 -11.03 -8.84 -5.02
N SER A 200 -9.87 -8.66 -5.63
CA SER A 200 -9.57 -9.20 -6.97
C SER A 200 -8.74 -10.48 -6.90
N ARG A 201 -8.86 -11.33 -7.93
CA ARG A 201 -8.27 -12.67 -7.95
C ARG A 201 -7.38 -12.89 -9.17
N ASP A 202 -6.41 -13.80 -9.01
CA ASP A 202 -5.44 -14.15 -10.07
C ASP A 202 -4.71 -12.92 -10.63
N VAL A 203 -4.15 -12.11 -9.72
CA VAL A 203 -3.50 -10.83 -10.03
C VAL A 203 -1.99 -10.98 -10.08
N ARG A 204 -1.37 -10.44 -11.12
CA ARG A 204 0.10 -10.38 -11.26
C ARG A 204 0.53 -8.93 -11.46
N ILE A 205 1.39 -8.43 -10.57
CA ILE A 205 2.00 -7.10 -10.65
C ILE A 205 3.50 -7.29 -10.77
N SER A 206 4.13 -6.71 -11.79
CA SER A 206 5.57 -6.87 -11.96
C SER A 206 6.24 -5.70 -12.69
N HIS A 207 7.54 -5.48 -12.37
CA HIS A 207 8.41 -4.51 -13.04
C HIS A 207 7.88 -3.07 -12.97
N CYS A 208 7.10 -2.74 -11.94
CA CYS A 208 6.55 -1.40 -11.73
C CYS A 208 7.54 -0.54 -10.92
N ASP A 209 7.57 0.75 -11.25
CA ASP A 209 8.28 1.79 -10.49
C ASP A 209 7.23 2.73 -9.89
N VAL A 210 7.03 2.65 -8.57
CA VAL A 210 5.97 3.37 -7.86
C VAL A 210 6.57 4.29 -6.81
N ASP A 211 6.23 5.58 -6.84
CA ASP A 211 6.62 6.58 -5.83
C ASP A 211 5.40 7.43 -5.47
N THR A 212 4.96 7.35 -4.22
CA THR A 212 3.66 7.87 -3.76
C THR A 212 3.75 8.55 -2.40
N GLY A 213 2.74 9.34 -2.08
CA GLY A 213 2.57 9.95 -0.76
C GLY A 213 1.87 9.06 0.24
N ASP A 214 1.01 8.15 -0.24
CA ASP A 214 0.38 7.10 0.55
C ASP A 214 0.84 5.73 0.07
N ASP A 215 0.10 4.64 0.29
CA ASP A 215 0.53 3.28 0.01
C ASP A 215 0.96 3.07 -1.46
N ALA A 216 2.14 2.46 -1.68
CA ALA A 216 2.60 2.26 -3.05
C ALA A 216 1.90 1.09 -3.75
N ILE A 217 1.90 -0.11 -3.15
CA ILE A 217 1.10 -1.26 -3.60
C ILE A 217 0.37 -1.84 -2.39
N ILE A 218 -0.95 -1.79 -2.43
CA ILE A 218 -1.80 -2.20 -1.31
C ILE A 218 -2.91 -3.17 -1.75
N LEU A 219 -3.12 -4.24 -0.98
CA LEU A 219 -4.20 -5.18 -1.18
C LEU A 219 -5.26 -5.00 -0.10
N LYS A 220 -6.51 -4.92 -0.49
CA LYS A 220 -7.67 -4.71 0.38
C LYS A 220 -8.78 -5.73 0.10
N ALA A 221 -9.71 -5.87 1.05
CA ALA A 221 -10.93 -6.66 0.90
C ALA A 221 -12.06 -5.95 1.67
N THR A 222 -12.54 -4.85 1.10
CA THR A 222 -13.38 -3.87 1.81
C THR A 222 -14.81 -4.30 2.07
N ASN A 223 -15.32 -5.31 1.36
CA ASN A 223 -16.65 -5.88 1.58
C ASN A 223 -16.53 -7.27 2.22
N PRO A 224 -17.49 -7.72 3.03
CA PRO A 224 -17.46 -9.04 3.68
C PRO A 224 -17.32 -10.22 2.69
N ASP A 225 -17.88 -10.10 1.50
CA ASP A 225 -17.80 -11.11 0.45
C ASP A 225 -16.57 -10.97 -0.46
N SER A 226 -15.79 -9.90 -0.31
CA SER A 226 -14.59 -9.64 -1.10
C SER A 226 -13.52 -10.69 -0.84
N ARG A 227 -12.89 -11.16 -1.93
CA ARG A 227 -11.79 -12.13 -1.89
C ARG A 227 -10.62 -11.66 -2.73
N CYS A 228 -9.56 -11.21 -2.06
CA CYS A 228 -8.29 -10.88 -2.69
C CYS A 228 -7.38 -12.10 -2.61
N GLU A 229 -7.30 -12.88 -3.70
CA GLU A 229 -6.68 -14.21 -3.66
C GLU A 229 -5.73 -14.44 -4.85
N ARG A 230 -4.68 -15.23 -4.61
CA ARG A 230 -3.70 -15.63 -5.64
C ARG A 230 -3.07 -14.41 -6.32
N VAL A 231 -2.48 -13.56 -5.47
CA VAL A 231 -1.84 -12.31 -5.91
C VAL A 231 -0.32 -12.45 -5.84
N THR A 232 0.36 -12.08 -6.88
CA THR A 232 1.82 -11.96 -6.89
C THR A 232 2.25 -10.55 -7.23
N VAL A 233 3.19 -9.99 -6.44
CA VAL A 233 3.85 -8.71 -6.69
C VAL A 233 5.35 -8.98 -6.73
N THR A 234 6.02 -8.68 -7.84
CA THR A 234 7.43 -9.05 -7.98
C THR A 234 8.23 -8.05 -8.82
N ASN A 235 9.54 -7.95 -8.53
CA ASN A 235 10.49 -7.15 -9.30
C ASN A 235 10.08 -5.67 -9.44
N CYS A 236 9.51 -5.08 -8.38
CA CYS A 236 9.10 -3.68 -8.33
C CYS A 236 10.10 -2.83 -7.56
N VAL A 237 10.20 -1.55 -7.93
CA VAL A 237 10.96 -0.53 -7.22
C VAL A 237 9.96 0.47 -6.62
N LEU A 238 9.98 0.62 -5.30
CA LEU A 238 8.90 1.29 -4.57
C LEU A 238 9.43 2.42 -3.69
N ALA A 239 8.62 3.46 -3.56
CA ALA A 239 8.78 4.48 -2.53
C ALA A 239 7.39 4.95 -2.06
N SER A 240 7.27 5.23 -0.76
CA SER A 240 6.01 5.68 -0.16
C SER A 240 6.29 6.53 1.08
N ASN A 241 5.39 7.43 1.43
CA ASN A 241 5.39 8.04 2.76
C ASN A 241 4.47 7.28 3.74
N CYS A 242 3.87 6.18 3.30
CA CYS A 242 3.08 5.25 4.11
C CYS A 242 3.66 3.83 3.96
N ALA A 243 2.92 2.86 3.43
CA ALA A 243 3.42 1.51 3.20
C ALA A 243 3.94 1.30 1.78
N ALA A 244 5.13 0.69 1.64
CA ALA A 244 5.63 0.33 0.32
C ALA A 244 4.93 -0.92 -0.22
N LEU A 245 4.77 -1.95 0.60
CA LEU A 245 4.08 -3.20 0.31
C LEU A 245 3.09 -3.49 1.43
N GLY A 246 1.80 -3.56 1.11
CA GLY A 246 0.79 -3.66 2.16
C GLY A 246 -0.37 -4.61 1.89
N LEU A 247 -0.89 -5.18 2.99
CA LEU A 247 -2.19 -5.84 3.09
C LEU A 247 -3.04 -5.05 4.09
N GLY A 248 -4.22 -4.60 3.67
CA GLY A 248 -5.15 -3.87 4.53
C GLY A 248 -5.09 -2.33 4.33
N ALA A 249 -5.41 -1.50 5.32
CA ALA A 249 -6.04 -1.87 6.60
C ALA A 249 -7.54 -2.22 6.46
N ASP A 250 -8.19 -1.88 5.34
CA ASP A 250 -9.61 -2.15 5.10
C ASP A 250 -9.82 -3.62 4.70
N VAL A 251 -9.95 -4.51 5.68
CA VAL A 251 -10.19 -5.95 5.47
C VAL A 251 -11.45 -6.37 6.20
N CYS A 252 -12.58 -6.39 5.49
CA CYS A 252 -13.85 -6.98 5.96
C CYS A 252 -14.04 -8.40 5.40
N GLY A 253 -13.42 -8.71 4.27
CA GLY A 253 -13.46 -10.00 3.59
C GLY A 253 -12.19 -10.85 3.83
N LEU A 254 -11.69 -11.46 2.77
CA LEU A 254 -10.55 -12.38 2.83
C LEU A 254 -9.43 -11.95 1.90
N ILE A 255 -8.20 -11.88 2.44
CA ILE A 255 -6.96 -11.78 1.66
C ILE A 255 -6.16 -13.06 1.91
N ARG A 256 -5.81 -13.81 0.85
CA ARG A 256 -5.01 -15.02 1.01
C ARG A 256 -4.22 -15.42 -0.23
N ASP A 257 -3.25 -16.31 -0.04
CA ASP A 257 -2.39 -16.84 -1.10
C ASP A 257 -1.67 -15.70 -1.85
N VAL A 258 -0.93 -14.89 -1.08
CA VAL A 258 -0.27 -13.67 -1.56
C VAL A 258 1.24 -13.82 -1.46
N VAL A 259 1.95 -13.42 -2.52
CA VAL A 259 3.41 -13.39 -2.54
C VAL A 259 3.91 -12.02 -2.99
N PHE A 260 4.71 -11.36 -2.15
CA PHE A 260 5.55 -10.24 -2.52
C PHE A 260 7.00 -10.71 -2.61
N ALA A 261 7.64 -10.53 -3.77
CA ALA A 261 8.98 -11.07 -3.99
C ALA A 261 9.91 -10.13 -4.77
N ASN A 262 11.19 -10.13 -4.43
CA ASN A 262 12.25 -9.49 -5.20
C ASN A 262 11.99 -7.99 -5.45
N CYS A 263 11.55 -7.26 -4.42
CA CYS A 263 11.26 -5.83 -4.52
C CYS A 263 12.32 -4.98 -3.83
N VAL A 264 12.54 -3.78 -4.35
CA VAL A 264 13.44 -2.78 -3.78
C VAL A 264 12.63 -1.60 -3.27
N VAL A 265 12.80 -1.24 -2.00
CA VAL A 265 12.13 -0.09 -1.39
C VAL A 265 13.14 1.05 -1.23
N ARG A 266 13.03 2.07 -2.07
CA ARG A 266 13.91 3.26 -1.99
C ARG A 266 13.77 4.01 -0.68
N ARG A 267 12.54 4.11 -0.18
CA ARG A 267 12.14 4.69 1.10
C ARG A 267 10.69 4.36 1.42
N SER A 268 10.36 4.24 2.68
CA SER A 268 8.96 4.16 3.14
C SER A 268 8.85 4.49 4.63
N LEU A 269 7.65 4.81 5.10
CA LEU A 269 7.37 4.83 6.53
C LEU A 269 7.32 3.40 7.08
N ARG A 270 6.60 2.52 6.36
CA ARG A 270 6.50 1.08 6.63
C ARG A 270 6.94 0.34 5.38
N MET A 271 8.01 -0.45 5.50
CA MET A 271 8.49 -1.19 4.32
C MET A 271 7.51 -2.30 3.95
N ILE A 272 7.04 -3.04 4.96
CA ILE A 272 6.01 -4.08 4.83
C ILE A 272 4.95 -3.83 5.90
N GLN A 273 3.69 -3.82 5.48
CA GLN A 273 2.54 -3.64 6.36
C GLN A 273 1.52 -4.77 6.16
N VAL A 274 1.03 -5.35 7.26
CA VAL A 274 -0.16 -6.18 7.31
C VAL A 274 -1.03 -5.62 8.43
N GLU A 275 -1.99 -4.80 8.10
CA GLU A 275 -2.82 -4.10 9.06
C GLU A 275 -4.29 -4.45 8.88
N MET A 276 -5.02 -4.59 9.97
CA MET A 276 -6.41 -4.99 9.95
C MET A 276 -7.25 -4.17 10.93
N TRP A 277 -8.25 -3.46 10.39
CA TRP A 277 -9.16 -2.62 11.19
C TRP A 277 -10.55 -3.20 11.38
N PHE A 278 -10.90 -4.25 10.65
CA PHE A 278 -12.24 -4.84 10.62
C PHE A 278 -12.17 -6.37 10.80
N SER A 279 -13.33 -7.01 10.81
CA SER A 279 -13.55 -8.43 11.11
C SER A 279 -13.13 -9.44 10.04
N GLY A 280 -12.39 -9.01 9.00
CA GLY A 280 -11.96 -9.90 7.93
C GLY A 280 -10.82 -10.85 8.29
N ARG A 281 -10.20 -11.44 7.27
CA ARG A 281 -9.10 -12.39 7.45
C ARG A 281 -7.96 -12.16 6.47
N VAL A 282 -6.73 -12.29 6.96
CA VAL A 282 -5.51 -12.39 6.17
C VAL A 282 -4.85 -13.73 6.43
N GLU A 283 -4.63 -14.54 5.39
CA GLU A 283 -4.12 -15.89 5.50
C GLU A 283 -3.03 -16.16 4.46
N ARG A 284 -1.97 -16.88 4.84
CA ARG A 284 -0.94 -17.40 3.91
C ARG A 284 -0.36 -16.35 3.00
N ALA A 285 0.38 -15.39 3.58
CA ALA A 285 1.10 -14.38 2.84
C ALA A 285 2.62 -14.51 3.04
N ILE A 286 3.37 -14.37 1.95
CA ILE A 286 4.83 -14.47 1.93
C ILE A 286 5.42 -13.16 1.42
N PHE A 287 6.36 -12.60 2.16
CA PHE A 287 7.21 -11.48 1.76
C PHE A 287 8.66 -11.97 1.72
N THR A 288 9.28 -11.96 0.54
CA THR A 288 10.61 -12.56 0.38
C THR A 288 11.51 -11.78 -0.58
N GLY A 289 12.82 -11.77 -0.30
CA GLY A 289 13.79 -11.10 -1.17
C GLY A 289 13.56 -9.59 -1.28
N ILE A 290 13.24 -8.92 -0.17
CA ILE A 290 12.95 -7.48 -0.15
C ILE A 290 14.11 -6.72 0.48
N THR A 291 14.60 -5.70 -0.21
CA THR A 291 15.66 -4.84 0.32
C THR A 291 15.27 -3.37 0.25
N GLY A 292 15.78 -2.55 1.17
CA GLY A 292 15.54 -1.12 1.13
C GLY A 292 15.66 -0.43 2.48
N ARG A 293 14.89 0.64 2.66
CA ARG A 293 14.95 1.45 3.87
C ARG A 293 13.61 2.09 4.24
N THR A 294 13.47 2.38 5.54
CA THR A 294 12.29 3.05 6.10
C THR A 294 12.60 4.46 6.62
N LEU A 295 13.59 5.14 6.08
CA LEU A 295 13.95 6.48 6.50
C LEU A 295 12.99 7.51 5.90
N PRO A 296 12.06 8.12 6.66
CA PRO A 296 11.27 9.24 6.20
C PRO A 296 12.15 10.50 6.18
N ASP A 297 12.03 11.34 5.16
CA ASP A 297 12.85 12.55 5.03
C ASP A 297 12.52 13.65 6.04
N GLU A 298 11.47 13.55 6.82
CA GLU A 298 11.00 14.63 7.69
C GLU A 298 10.69 14.21 9.14
N GLY A 299 11.45 13.27 9.67
CA GLY A 299 11.36 12.93 11.11
C GLY A 299 9.98 12.40 11.54
N VAL A 300 9.22 11.79 10.65
CA VAL A 300 8.02 11.06 11.01
C VAL A 300 8.44 9.79 11.73
N GLU A 301 8.21 9.75 13.01
CA GLU A 301 8.81 8.81 13.96
C GLU A 301 8.16 7.40 13.97
N ASN A 302 7.40 7.04 12.95
CA ASN A 302 6.67 5.76 12.86
C ASN A 302 7.29 4.77 11.87
N GLU A 303 8.61 4.83 11.68
CA GLU A 303 9.32 3.87 10.85
C GLU A 303 9.09 2.44 11.32
N ARG A 304 8.69 1.56 10.38
CA ARG A 304 8.48 0.14 10.66
C ARG A 304 9.01 -0.68 9.49
N PRO A 305 10.11 -1.40 9.66
CA PRO A 305 10.56 -2.35 8.65
C PRO A 305 9.51 -3.42 8.36
N ILE A 306 8.90 -3.97 9.41
CA ILE A 306 7.76 -4.89 9.33
C ILE A 306 6.74 -4.47 10.39
N TYR A 307 5.51 -4.27 9.94
CA TYR A 307 4.38 -3.88 10.79
C TYR A 307 3.21 -4.83 10.56
N VAL A 308 2.83 -5.58 11.57
CA VAL A 308 1.66 -6.47 11.57
C VAL A 308 0.78 -6.07 12.74
N ASP A 309 -0.48 -5.72 12.46
CA ASP A 309 -1.36 -5.22 13.50
C ASP A 309 -2.84 -5.58 13.27
N ILE A 310 -3.52 -5.94 14.35
CA ILE A 310 -4.96 -6.10 14.41
C ILE A 310 -5.51 -5.12 15.43
N GLN A 311 -6.27 -4.13 14.98
CA GLN A 311 -6.90 -3.15 15.86
C GLN A 311 -8.24 -2.68 15.29
N GLN A 312 -9.16 -2.31 16.15
CA GLN A 312 -10.35 -1.59 15.71
C GLN A 312 -10.02 -0.12 15.44
N PHE A 313 -10.37 0.36 14.26
CA PHE A 313 -10.18 1.75 13.89
C PHE A 313 -11.40 2.32 13.16
N GLY A 314 -11.92 3.44 13.64
CA GLY A 314 -12.92 4.25 12.97
C GLY A 314 -14.38 3.74 12.98
N ARG A 315 -14.62 2.45 12.94
CA ARG A 315 -15.95 1.85 13.11
C ARG A 315 -15.88 0.79 14.20
N PRO A 316 -16.78 0.80 15.18
CA PRO A 316 -16.91 -0.33 16.09
C PRO A 316 -17.45 -1.53 15.29
N ASP A 317 -16.58 -2.47 14.93
CA ASP A 317 -16.99 -3.79 14.47
C ASP A 317 -17.10 -4.68 15.73
N PRO A 318 -18.16 -5.47 15.89
CA PRO A 318 -18.30 -6.35 17.05
C PRO A 318 -17.23 -7.45 17.12
N GLU A 319 -16.62 -7.77 15.99
CA GLU A 319 -15.58 -8.81 15.90
C GLU A 319 -14.25 -8.20 15.44
N LEU A 320 -13.16 -8.72 16.01
CA LEU A 320 -11.80 -8.41 15.56
C LEU A 320 -11.41 -9.35 14.43
N GLY A 321 -10.57 -8.84 13.50
CA GLY A 321 -10.06 -9.63 12.40
C GLY A 321 -9.07 -10.71 12.83
N GLN A 322 -8.64 -11.52 11.86
CA GLN A 322 -7.72 -12.63 12.05
C GLN A 322 -6.58 -12.58 11.03
N ILE A 323 -5.36 -12.73 11.53
CA ILE A 323 -4.16 -12.86 10.69
C ILE A 323 -3.53 -14.22 10.98
N THR A 324 -3.31 -15.03 9.93
CA THR A 324 -2.69 -16.34 10.06
C THR A 324 -1.61 -16.60 9.01
N ASP A 325 -0.58 -17.34 9.40
CA ASP A 325 0.46 -17.92 8.52
C ASP A 325 1.16 -16.87 7.64
N LEU A 326 1.85 -15.91 8.27
CA LEU A 326 2.71 -14.92 7.59
C LEU A 326 4.17 -15.37 7.62
N VAL A 327 4.84 -15.24 6.48
CA VAL A 327 6.28 -15.51 6.34
C VAL A 327 6.99 -14.26 5.80
N PHE A 328 7.99 -13.78 6.54
CA PHE A 328 8.90 -12.72 6.14
C PHE A 328 10.30 -13.33 6.02
N ARG A 329 10.85 -13.39 4.81
CA ARG A 329 12.10 -14.08 4.53
C ARG A 329 13.03 -13.27 3.64
N ASP A 330 14.34 -13.38 3.90
CA ASP A 330 15.39 -12.73 3.10
C ASP A 330 15.16 -11.23 2.96
N ILE A 331 15.02 -10.53 4.11
CA ILE A 331 14.72 -9.11 4.18
C ILE A 331 15.94 -8.35 4.68
N LEU A 332 16.38 -7.36 3.91
CA LEU A 332 17.47 -6.46 4.27
C LEU A 332 16.94 -5.03 4.32
N CYS A 333 16.93 -4.42 5.51
CA CYS A 333 16.37 -3.09 5.70
C CYS A 333 17.29 -2.18 6.50
N GLU A 334 17.49 -0.95 6.04
CA GLU A 334 18.02 0.14 6.84
C GLU A 334 16.85 0.87 7.53
N SER A 335 16.85 0.89 8.86
CA SER A 335 15.73 1.46 9.63
C SER A 335 16.14 1.85 11.04
N ARG A 336 15.61 2.96 11.53
CA ARG A 336 15.68 3.32 12.96
C ARG A 336 14.53 2.68 13.74
N GLY A 337 13.54 2.13 13.05
CA GLY A 337 12.30 1.63 13.59
C GLY A 337 12.37 0.21 14.12
N ARG A 338 11.25 -0.25 14.62
CA ARG A 338 11.06 -1.56 15.24
C ARG A 338 10.24 -2.47 14.34
N ILE A 339 10.48 -3.77 14.41
CA ILE A 339 9.53 -4.77 13.93
C ILE A 339 8.40 -4.86 14.99
N VAL A 340 7.17 -4.67 14.55
CA VAL A 340 5.98 -4.64 15.42
C VAL A 340 4.98 -5.68 14.95
N LEU A 341 4.65 -6.61 15.83
CA LEU A 341 3.73 -7.74 15.59
C LEU A 341 2.70 -7.74 16.71
N THR A 342 1.55 -7.08 16.51
CA THR A 342 0.62 -6.81 17.61
C THR A 342 -0.82 -7.10 17.23
N ALA A 343 -1.60 -7.51 18.22
CA ALA A 343 -3.04 -7.58 18.11
C ALA A 343 -3.68 -6.96 19.35
N GLN A 344 -4.80 -6.28 19.16
CA GLN A 344 -5.62 -5.75 20.24
C GLN A 344 -6.10 -6.88 21.15
N ASP A 345 -6.25 -6.61 22.45
CA ASP A 345 -6.79 -7.58 23.39
C ASP A 345 -8.17 -8.11 22.94
N GLY A 346 -8.35 -9.41 23.00
CA GLY A 346 -9.49 -10.10 22.43
C GLY A 346 -9.27 -10.66 21.02
N SER A 347 -8.15 -10.30 20.36
CA SER A 347 -7.69 -10.89 19.10
C SER A 347 -6.28 -11.45 19.23
N ARG A 348 -5.85 -12.17 18.20
CA ARG A 348 -4.55 -12.85 18.17
C ARG A 348 -4.06 -13.04 16.74
N ILE A 349 -2.77 -12.82 16.54
CA ILE A 349 -2.09 -13.26 15.32
C ILE A 349 -1.62 -14.69 15.51
N ASP A 350 -1.83 -15.56 14.52
CA ASP A 350 -1.49 -16.98 14.61
C ASP A 350 -0.54 -17.41 13.47
N GLY A 351 0.70 -17.71 13.81
CA GLY A 351 1.71 -18.17 12.86
C GLY A 351 2.44 -17.04 12.14
N ILE A 352 3.53 -16.54 12.73
CA ILE A 352 4.48 -15.65 12.09
C ILE A 352 5.86 -16.30 12.07
N THR A 353 6.49 -16.26 10.90
CA THR A 353 7.90 -16.61 10.74
C THR A 353 8.68 -15.41 10.21
N LEU A 354 9.71 -14.99 10.95
CA LEU A 354 10.78 -14.11 10.48
C LEU A 354 12.02 -14.97 10.23
N ASP A 355 12.48 -15.06 8.98
CA ASP A 355 13.61 -15.90 8.59
C ASP A 355 14.61 -15.09 7.75
N THR A 356 15.83 -14.96 8.25
CA THR A 356 16.89 -14.18 7.58
C THR A 356 16.46 -12.71 7.37
N VAL A 357 16.09 -12.06 8.48
CA VAL A 357 15.70 -10.64 8.51
C VAL A 357 16.81 -9.83 9.17
N VAL A 358 17.42 -8.92 8.41
CA VAL A 358 18.51 -8.08 8.89
C VAL A 358 18.11 -6.63 8.84
N ILE A 359 18.12 -5.98 9.99
CA ILE A 359 17.85 -4.55 10.13
C ILE A 359 19.18 -3.85 10.48
N THR A 360 19.63 -2.96 9.61
CA THR A 360 20.78 -2.10 9.88
C THR A 360 20.28 -0.76 10.41
N VAL A 361 20.66 -0.43 11.63
CA VAL A 361 20.28 0.84 12.24
C VAL A 361 21.34 1.88 11.87
N PRO A 362 20.97 2.96 11.16
CA PRO A 362 21.91 4.03 10.81
C PRO A 362 22.35 4.80 12.06
N GLU A 363 23.45 5.54 11.97
CA GLU A 363 23.83 6.49 13.00
C GLU A 363 22.74 7.53 13.22
N ILE A 364 22.46 7.84 14.48
CA ILE A 364 21.41 8.74 14.89
C ILE A 364 22.04 9.82 15.78
N GLU A 365 21.92 11.07 15.38
CA GLU A 365 22.43 12.21 16.16
C GLU A 365 21.75 12.32 17.53
N ASP A 366 20.46 12.01 17.61
CA ASP A 366 19.69 11.97 18.85
C ASP A 366 19.08 10.58 19.09
N PRO A 367 19.68 9.77 19.98
CA PRO A 367 19.20 8.44 20.30
C PRO A 367 17.80 8.42 20.95
N THR A 368 17.26 9.54 21.38
CA THR A 368 15.89 9.62 21.93
C THR A 368 14.81 9.60 20.85
N VAL A 369 15.18 9.89 19.61
CA VAL A 369 14.26 9.95 18.46
C VAL A 369 13.80 8.56 17.96
N THR A 370 14.38 7.48 18.45
CA THR A 370 14.03 6.12 18.06
C THR A 370 12.70 5.59 18.60
N VAL A 371 12.12 6.31 19.56
CA VAL A 371 10.78 5.99 20.08
C VAL A 371 9.78 6.93 19.42
N PRO A 372 8.72 6.42 18.80
CA PRO A 372 7.68 7.27 18.23
C PRO A 372 7.17 8.27 19.26
N ARG A 373 7.37 9.58 19.01
CA ARG A 373 6.88 10.64 19.90
C ARG A 373 5.41 10.95 19.66
N SER A 374 4.95 10.71 18.44
CA SER A 374 3.54 10.88 18.09
C SER A 374 2.89 9.51 17.92
N PRO A 375 1.85 9.16 18.66
CA PRO A 375 1.01 8.07 18.27
C PRO A 375 0.39 8.48 16.95
N SER A 376 0.73 7.79 15.85
CA SER A 376 -0.18 7.84 14.73
C SER A 376 -1.55 7.39 15.23
N LEU A 377 -2.62 7.91 14.68
CA LEU A 377 -3.97 7.44 15.00
C LEU A 377 -4.07 5.91 14.91
N GLN A 378 -3.27 5.31 14.04
CA GLN A 378 -3.15 3.87 13.79
C GLN A 378 -2.51 3.07 14.94
N LEU A 379 -1.81 3.73 15.86
CA LEU A 379 -1.25 3.08 17.04
C LEU A 379 -2.03 3.39 18.31
N SER A 380 -3.20 4.02 18.23
CA SER A 380 -3.98 4.44 19.38
C SER A 380 -4.40 3.28 20.29
N ASN A 381 -4.63 2.10 19.71
CA ASN A 381 -5.04 0.89 20.42
C ASN A 381 -3.88 -0.07 20.78
N PHE A 382 -2.66 0.29 20.43
CA PHE A 382 -1.48 -0.47 20.80
C PHE A 382 -1.33 -0.48 22.32
N ASN A 383 -1.16 -1.65 22.93
CA ASN A 383 -1.08 -1.79 24.39
C ASN A 383 -0.04 -0.84 24.99
N PRO A 384 -0.42 0.03 25.96
CA PRO A 384 0.49 1.04 26.49
C PRO A 384 1.75 0.49 27.14
N GLU A 385 1.66 -0.67 27.81
CA GLU A 385 2.80 -1.28 28.47
C GLU A 385 3.81 -1.78 27.45
N THR A 386 3.35 -2.54 26.44
CA THR A 386 4.20 -3.02 25.34
C THR A 386 4.80 -1.87 24.55
N ARG A 387 4.02 -0.82 24.31
CA ARG A 387 4.46 0.38 23.59
C ARG A 387 5.56 1.14 24.33
N SER A 388 5.53 1.19 25.65
CA SER A 388 6.52 1.89 26.47
C SER A 388 7.90 1.19 26.49
N VAL A 389 7.96 -0.11 26.20
CA VAL A 389 9.21 -0.88 26.19
C VAL A 389 9.99 -0.58 24.92
N ARG A 390 11.24 -0.23 25.07
CA ARG A 390 12.18 -0.06 23.96
C ARG A 390 12.75 -1.42 23.56
N ALA A 391 12.24 -2.01 22.50
CA ALA A 391 12.73 -3.28 21.94
C ALA A 391 12.78 -3.25 20.42
N ALA A 392 13.76 -3.94 19.84
CA ALA A 392 13.93 -4.04 18.40
C ALA A 392 12.77 -4.80 17.73
N VAL A 393 12.34 -5.88 18.36
CA VAL A 393 11.16 -6.65 17.96
C VAL A 393 10.14 -6.64 19.10
N VAL A 394 8.91 -6.33 18.78
CA VAL A 394 7.79 -6.32 19.72
C VAL A 394 6.73 -7.29 19.25
N ALA A 395 6.35 -8.24 20.12
CA ALA A 395 5.25 -9.14 19.87
C ALA A 395 4.22 -9.09 21.01
N ASP A 396 2.96 -8.91 20.63
CA ASP A 396 1.85 -8.78 21.56
C ASP A 396 0.62 -9.54 21.03
N ASN A 397 0.09 -10.46 21.84
CA ASN A 397 -0.99 -11.36 21.44
C ASN A 397 -0.64 -12.17 20.17
N VAL A 398 0.49 -12.86 20.17
CA VAL A 398 0.97 -13.71 19.07
C VAL A 398 1.09 -15.15 19.49
N HIS A 399 0.51 -16.04 18.69
CA HIS A 399 0.63 -17.50 18.82
C HIS A 399 1.50 -18.03 17.67
N ARG A 400 2.32 -19.06 17.91
CA ARG A 400 3.26 -19.66 16.94
C ARG A 400 4.19 -18.62 16.27
N LEU A 401 5.06 -18.00 17.06
CA LEU A 401 6.08 -17.09 16.56
C LEU A 401 7.41 -17.79 16.37
N THR A 402 7.99 -17.73 15.19
CA THR A 402 9.33 -18.25 14.91
C THR A 402 10.25 -17.12 14.43
N LEU A 403 11.38 -16.95 15.12
CA LEU A 403 12.49 -16.09 14.71
C LEU A 403 13.68 -16.97 14.31
N ARG A 404 14.14 -16.85 13.05
CA ARG A 404 15.30 -17.58 12.54
C ARG A 404 16.24 -16.60 11.86
N ASN A 405 17.50 -16.55 12.29
CA ASN A 405 18.50 -15.65 11.72
C ASN A 405 18.05 -14.17 11.66
N VAL A 406 17.32 -13.70 12.67
CA VAL A 406 16.96 -12.27 12.79
C VAL A 406 18.14 -11.54 13.43
N GLU A 407 18.52 -10.38 12.86
CA GLU A 407 19.66 -9.58 13.32
C GLU A 407 19.30 -8.09 13.29
N TYR A 408 19.66 -7.37 14.37
CA TYR A 408 19.76 -5.91 14.38
C TYR A 408 21.23 -5.53 14.44
N ARG A 409 21.71 -4.79 13.45
CA ARG A 409 23.08 -4.24 13.39
C ARG A 409 23.06 -2.82 13.92
N TRP A 410 23.54 -2.67 15.13
CA TRP A 410 23.62 -1.39 15.82
C TRP A 410 24.82 -0.57 15.34
N PRO A 411 24.72 0.79 15.25
CA PRO A 411 25.86 1.64 14.94
C PRO A 411 26.90 1.62 16.07
N LEU A 412 28.16 1.93 15.74
CA LEU A 412 29.27 1.92 16.69
C LEU A 412 29.21 3.03 17.75
N GLY A 413 28.45 4.09 17.51
CA GLY A 413 28.29 5.21 18.44
C GLY A 413 26.85 5.72 18.50
N GLY A 414 26.43 6.23 19.67
CA GLY A 414 25.13 6.92 19.83
C GLY A 414 23.89 6.05 19.65
N SER A 415 23.99 4.77 19.89
CA SER A 415 22.88 3.84 19.69
C SER A 415 21.79 3.98 20.74
N PRO A 416 20.52 3.79 20.37
CA PRO A 416 19.42 3.77 21.35
C PRO A 416 19.56 2.58 22.28
N THR A 417 19.23 2.78 23.55
CA THR A 417 19.09 1.67 24.51
C THR A 417 17.84 0.88 24.20
N MET A 418 18.00 -0.37 23.74
CA MET A 418 16.91 -1.24 23.34
C MET A 418 17.13 -2.69 23.76
N HIS A 419 16.08 -3.34 24.27
CA HIS A 419 16.04 -4.80 24.35
C HIS A 419 16.01 -5.40 22.96
N ALA A 420 16.48 -6.63 22.80
CA ALA A 420 16.33 -7.34 21.53
C ALA A 420 14.87 -7.63 21.23
N PHE A 421 14.09 -8.01 22.27
CA PHE A 421 12.73 -8.48 22.10
C PHE A 421 11.84 -8.06 23.29
N CYS A 422 10.57 -7.76 23.00
CA CYS A 422 9.52 -7.56 24.01
C CYS A 422 8.35 -8.50 23.70
N CYS A 423 7.94 -9.25 24.71
CA CYS A 423 6.83 -10.22 24.61
C CYS A 423 5.70 -9.88 25.60
N ARG A 424 4.45 -9.86 25.10
CA ARG A 424 3.24 -9.91 25.90
C ARG A 424 2.27 -10.93 25.28
N ASN A 425 1.77 -11.89 26.07
CA ASN A 425 0.85 -12.92 25.58
C ASN A 425 1.36 -13.67 24.34
N VAL A 426 2.65 -14.02 24.33
CA VAL A 426 3.25 -14.80 23.24
C VAL A 426 3.31 -16.27 23.66
N THR A 427 2.79 -17.15 22.81
CA THR A 427 2.77 -18.60 23.05
C THR A 427 3.33 -19.36 21.86
N GLU A 428 3.94 -20.51 22.09
CA GLU A 428 4.67 -21.30 21.09
C GLU A 428 5.72 -20.45 20.33
N PHE A 429 6.60 -19.85 21.10
CA PHE A 429 7.67 -19.00 20.58
C PHE A 429 8.96 -19.81 20.40
N ILE A 430 9.48 -19.82 19.18
CA ILE A 430 10.77 -20.41 18.82
C ILE A 430 11.72 -19.29 18.42
N ASP A 431 12.84 -19.15 19.13
CA ASP A 431 13.88 -18.19 18.81
C ASP A 431 15.19 -18.91 18.44
N GLU A 432 15.53 -18.87 17.17
CA GLU A 432 16.77 -19.36 16.57
C GLU A 432 17.62 -18.19 16.02
N SER A 433 17.61 -17.03 16.74
CA SER A 433 18.26 -15.79 16.30
C SER A 433 19.34 -15.31 17.27
N PRO A 434 20.48 -16.00 17.38
CA PRO A 434 21.54 -15.65 18.35
C PRO A 434 22.16 -14.26 18.11
N ARG A 435 22.00 -13.71 16.91
CA ARG A 435 22.48 -12.37 16.55
C ARG A 435 21.48 -11.24 16.87
N LEU A 436 20.27 -11.56 17.25
CA LEU A 436 19.32 -10.58 17.76
C LEU A 436 19.68 -10.25 19.21
N ARG A 437 20.40 -9.17 19.40
CA ARG A 437 20.95 -8.74 20.69
C ARG A 437 20.38 -7.40 21.12
N SER A 438 20.36 -7.20 22.44
CA SER A 438 20.04 -5.90 23.03
C SER A 438 21.16 -4.89 22.74
N ASN A 439 20.85 -3.62 22.88
CA ASN A 439 21.84 -2.56 22.84
C ASN A 439 21.68 -1.64 24.08
N PRO A 440 22.66 -1.55 24.97
CA PRO A 440 23.89 -2.36 25.03
C PRO A 440 23.62 -3.82 25.37
N ASP A 441 24.59 -4.70 25.10
CA ASP A 441 24.47 -6.15 25.35
C ASP A 441 24.19 -6.55 26.80
N GLN A 442 24.43 -5.64 27.78
CA GLN A 442 24.16 -5.87 29.20
C GLN A 442 22.66 -5.82 29.55
N LEU A 443 21.81 -5.29 28.65
CA LEU A 443 20.36 -5.35 28.88
C LEU A 443 19.83 -6.78 28.74
N ASN A 444 18.78 -7.08 29.51
CA ASN A 444 18.07 -8.33 29.28
C ASN A 444 17.69 -8.45 27.80
N ARG A 445 18.00 -9.59 27.21
CA ARG A 445 17.70 -9.83 25.79
C ARG A 445 16.19 -9.77 25.54
N ILE A 446 15.37 -10.33 26.42
CA ILE A 446 13.93 -10.36 26.31
C ILE A 446 13.31 -9.63 27.51
N GLN A 447 12.38 -8.73 27.23
CA GLN A 447 11.51 -8.12 28.22
C GLN A 447 10.14 -8.76 28.14
N PHE A 448 9.75 -9.45 29.20
CA PHE A 448 8.41 -10.02 29.34
C PHE A 448 7.47 -9.02 30.00
N ILE A 449 6.23 -8.95 29.50
CA ILE A 449 5.14 -8.19 30.11
C ILE A 449 4.03 -9.19 30.46
N GLY A 450 3.60 -9.18 31.73
CA GLY A 450 2.59 -10.12 32.24
C GLY A 450 3.09 -11.56 32.36
N GLU A 451 2.22 -12.45 32.83
CA GLU A 451 2.54 -13.86 33.12
C GLU A 451 2.10 -14.85 32.03
N GLN A 452 1.45 -14.39 30.96
CA GLN A 452 0.78 -15.26 29.97
C GLN A 452 1.67 -15.69 28.81
N ASN A 453 2.99 -15.72 28.99
CA ASN A 453 3.92 -16.22 27.98
C ASN A 453 4.19 -17.71 28.24
N ALA A 454 3.96 -18.58 27.26
CA ALA A 454 4.08 -20.02 27.44
C ALA A 454 4.77 -20.71 26.24
N ASN A 455 5.38 -21.87 26.52
CA ASN A 455 6.07 -22.71 25.52
C ASN A 455 7.14 -21.94 24.73
N LEU A 456 8.07 -21.32 25.45
CA LEU A 456 9.15 -20.53 24.86
C LEU A 456 10.39 -21.41 24.65
N TYR A 457 10.80 -21.61 23.39
CA TYR A 457 12.03 -22.29 23.01
C TYR A 457 13.09 -21.25 22.67
N LEU A 458 13.95 -20.93 23.63
CA LEU A 458 14.99 -19.93 23.48
C LEU A 458 16.34 -20.62 23.14
N PRO A 459 17.25 -19.95 22.40
CA PRO A 459 18.59 -20.48 22.18
C PRO A 459 19.29 -20.73 23.50
N VAL A 460 19.97 -21.84 23.60
CA VAL A 460 20.88 -22.11 24.74
C VAL A 460 21.92 -21.03 24.75
N GLN A 461 21.94 -20.23 25.81
CA GLN A 461 23.04 -19.29 26.03
C GLN A 461 24.30 -20.14 26.27
N HIS A 462 25.19 -20.23 25.29
CA HIS A 462 26.53 -20.65 25.58
C HIS A 462 27.16 -19.58 26.46
N GLN A 463 27.41 -19.92 27.71
CA GLN A 463 28.15 -19.13 28.72
C GLN A 463 29.56 -18.85 28.24
#